data_266471b3c25302f62773f6a85bebf97f
#
_entry.id   266471b3c25302f62773f6a85bebf97f
#
_cell.length_a   1.000
_cell.length_b   1.000
_cell.length_c   1.000
_cell.angle_alpha   90.00
_cell.angle_beta   90.00
_cell.angle_gamma   90.00
#
_symmetry.space_group_name_H-M   'P 1'
#
loop_
_entity.id
_entity.type
_entity.pdbx_description
1 polymer ?
#
loop_
_entity_poly.entity_id
_entity_poly.type
_entity_poly.pdbx_seq_one_letter_code
_entity_poly.pdbx_strand_id
1 'polypeptide(L)'
;MANKKPLRREEVPVELTWDLSAIYESNEGFEKDLEFVKSQIPAVAAAKDTALKDGESLLAFLNLLNVVDDKIETAYVYSHLKADQDTSNNENQVLNQRAFSTYIEFSGASAWFAPAILALSDEEFEEYFKQEPGLEDFRVLLETARIKKGHVLSDKEEALLSKASEVFQGASKTFNLLNNADIKFDEITTEDGEKVELTNGNYSVYIESKNQDVRKEA
;
A
#
# COMPACT_ATOMS: atom_id res chain seq x y z
N MET A 1 7.18 -15.90 31.40
CA MET A 1 6.41 -16.57 30.31
C MET A 1 7.40 -17.41 29.56
N ALA A 2 7.14 -18.71 29.39
CA ALA A 2 8.09 -19.62 28.75
C ALA A 2 8.40 -19.13 27.33
N ASN A 3 9.69 -19.10 27.04
CA ASN A 3 10.24 -18.72 25.74
C ASN A 3 9.85 -19.79 24.71
N LYS A 4 8.66 -19.66 24.11
CA LYS A 4 8.20 -20.59 23.10
C LYS A 4 8.89 -20.27 21.79
N LYS A 5 9.53 -21.27 21.18
CA LYS A 5 9.96 -21.22 19.77
C LYS A 5 8.83 -20.65 18.94
N PRO A 6 9.12 -19.78 17.96
CA PRO A 6 8.09 -19.30 17.04
C PRO A 6 7.28 -20.45 16.44
N LEU A 7 5.96 -20.34 16.53
CA LEU A 7 5.07 -21.34 15.95
C LEU A 7 5.17 -21.31 14.43
N ARG A 8 5.08 -22.47 13.79
CA ARG A 8 4.87 -22.55 12.35
C ARG A 8 3.44 -22.10 12.02
N ARG A 9 3.20 -21.71 10.78
CA ARG A 9 1.87 -21.24 10.36
C ARG A 9 0.75 -22.20 10.69
N GLU A 10 0.95 -23.48 10.46
CA GLU A 10 -0.01 -24.55 10.74
C GLU A 10 -0.25 -24.81 12.24
N GLU A 11 0.65 -24.34 13.10
CA GLU A 11 0.56 -24.49 14.56
C GLU A 11 -0.15 -23.29 15.22
N VAL A 12 -0.40 -22.20 14.47
CA VAL A 12 -1.08 -21.01 14.99
C VAL A 12 -2.58 -21.28 15.04
N PRO A 13 -3.23 -21.17 16.23
CA PRO A 13 -4.68 -21.29 16.35
C PRO A 13 -5.41 -20.30 15.44
N VAL A 14 -6.48 -20.76 14.77
CA VAL A 14 -7.23 -19.96 13.79
C VAL A 14 -7.76 -18.66 14.41
N GLU A 15 -8.17 -18.69 15.67
CA GLU A 15 -8.64 -17.52 16.42
C GLU A 15 -7.58 -16.44 16.67
N LEU A 16 -6.30 -16.77 16.44
CA LEU A 16 -5.17 -15.81 16.49
C LEU A 16 -4.74 -15.32 15.10
N THR A 17 -5.51 -15.64 14.08
CA THR A 17 -5.25 -15.21 12.68
C THR A 17 -6.27 -14.16 12.24
N TRP A 18 -5.97 -13.47 11.16
CA TRP A 18 -6.91 -12.51 10.59
C TRP A 18 -8.12 -13.22 9.94
N ASP A 19 -9.31 -12.73 10.22
CA ASP A 19 -10.52 -13.12 9.51
C ASP A 19 -10.71 -12.23 8.27
N LEU A 20 -10.25 -12.72 7.14
CA LEU A 20 -10.36 -12.01 5.86
C LEU A 20 -11.72 -12.15 5.19
N SER A 21 -12.63 -12.95 5.76
CA SER A 21 -14.00 -13.11 5.23
C SER A 21 -14.81 -11.82 5.34
N ALA A 22 -14.41 -10.91 6.25
CA ALA A 22 -14.98 -9.57 6.37
C ALA A 22 -14.71 -8.67 5.14
N ILE A 23 -13.67 -8.99 4.35
CA ILE A 23 -13.35 -8.27 3.10
C ILE A 23 -14.01 -9.00 1.92
N TYR A 24 -13.67 -10.28 1.72
CA TYR A 24 -14.32 -11.16 0.76
C TYR A 24 -14.58 -12.53 1.41
N GLU A 25 -15.83 -13.00 1.31
CA GLU A 25 -16.21 -14.34 1.80
C GLU A 25 -15.42 -15.46 1.10
N SER A 26 -15.05 -15.23 -0.16
CA SER A 26 -14.26 -16.15 -0.97
C SER A 26 -13.45 -15.42 -2.05
N ASN A 27 -12.54 -16.13 -2.71
CA ASN A 27 -11.80 -15.60 -3.85
C ASN A 27 -12.71 -15.19 -5.03
N GLU A 28 -13.96 -15.64 -5.10
CA GLU A 28 -14.89 -15.24 -6.16
C GLU A 28 -15.22 -13.74 -6.13
N GLY A 29 -15.36 -13.16 -4.93
CA GLY A 29 -15.55 -11.71 -4.75
C GLY A 29 -14.35 -10.93 -5.26
N PHE A 30 -13.17 -11.35 -4.87
CA PHE A 30 -11.91 -10.80 -5.37
C PHE A 30 -11.80 -10.85 -6.90
N GLU A 31 -12.11 -11.99 -7.52
CA GLU A 31 -12.04 -12.15 -9.00
C GLU A 31 -13.01 -11.21 -9.71
N LYS A 32 -14.24 -11.08 -9.21
CA LYS A 32 -15.25 -10.17 -9.78
C LYS A 32 -14.79 -8.72 -9.76
N ASP A 33 -14.24 -8.29 -8.64
CA ASP A 33 -13.76 -6.91 -8.51
C ASP A 33 -12.53 -6.66 -9.38
N LEU A 34 -11.61 -7.62 -9.46
CA LEU A 34 -10.44 -7.51 -10.32
C LEU A 34 -10.82 -7.45 -11.82
N GLU A 35 -11.80 -8.27 -12.26
CA GLU A 35 -12.33 -8.23 -13.62
C GLU A 35 -13.06 -6.91 -13.91
N PHE A 36 -13.85 -6.43 -12.94
CA PHE A 36 -14.50 -5.11 -13.06
C PHE A 36 -13.46 -4.02 -13.29
N VAL A 37 -12.45 -3.92 -12.41
CA VAL A 37 -11.38 -2.91 -12.54
C VAL A 37 -10.74 -2.97 -13.92
N LYS A 38 -10.32 -4.15 -14.37
CA LYS A 38 -9.72 -4.35 -15.70
C LYS A 38 -10.64 -3.86 -16.83
N SER A 39 -11.95 -4.07 -16.70
CA SER A 39 -12.93 -3.61 -17.69
C SER A 39 -13.05 -2.09 -17.75
N GLN A 40 -12.77 -1.38 -16.65
CA GLN A 40 -12.86 0.08 -16.54
C GLN A 40 -11.58 0.82 -16.93
N ILE A 41 -10.41 0.19 -16.91
CA ILE A 41 -9.12 0.82 -17.24
C ILE A 41 -9.16 1.57 -18.58
N PRO A 42 -9.72 1.03 -19.68
CA PRO A 42 -9.82 1.77 -20.93
C PRO A 42 -10.69 3.04 -20.84
N ALA A 43 -11.77 3.00 -20.07
CA ALA A 43 -12.64 4.16 -19.85
C ALA A 43 -11.94 5.25 -19.05
N VAL A 44 -11.20 4.87 -18.00
CA VAL A 44 -10.38 5.78 -17.19
C VAL A 44 -9.31 6.47 -18.07
N ALA A 45 -8.63 5.71 -18.92
CA ALA A 45 -7.62 6.28 -19.82
C ALA A 45 -8.24 7.23 -20.86
N ALA A 46 -9.40 6.85 -21.46
CA ALA A 46 -10.09 7.64 -22.48
C ALA A 46 -10.70 8.95 -21.90
N ALA A 47 -11.02 8.98 -20.62
CA ALA A 47 -11.58 10.16 -19.96
C ALA A 47 -10.65 11.38 -19.98
N LYS A 48 -9.36 11.21 -20.28
CA LYS A 48 -8.39 12.30 -20.46
C LYS A 48 -8.88 13.41 -21.38
N ASP A 49 -9.60 13.04 -22.44
CA ASP A 49 -10.04 13.97 -23.46
C ASP A 49 -11.38 14.65 -23.13
N THR A 50 -12.09 14.18 -22.10
CA THR A 50 -13.48 14.60 -21.84
C THR A 50 -13.75 15.00 -20.39
N ALA A 51 -13.01 14.51 -19.42
CA ALA A 51 -13.30 14.69 -17.98
C ALA A 51 -13.27 16.18 -17.54
N LEU A 52 -12.43 16.99 -18.14
CA LEU A 52 -12.31 18.43 -17.82
C LEU A 52 -13.07 19.32 -18.81
N LYS A 53 -14.07 18.81 -19.52
CA LYS A 53 -14.88 19.59 -20.45
C LYS A 53 -15.82 20.55 -19.70
N ASP A 54 -16.47 20.07 -18.65
CA ASP A 54 -17.41 20.80 -17.79
C ASP A 54 -17.53 20.11 -16.42
N GLY A 55 -18.25 20.74 -15.49
CA GLY A 55 -18.43 20.24 -14.12
C GLY A 55 -19.11 18.87 -14.07
N GLU A 56 -20.11 18.62 -14.91
CA GLU A 56 -20.82 17.32 -14.99
C GLU A 56 -19.87 16.19 -15.43
N SER A 57 -19.06 16.46 -16.44
CA SER A 57 -18.05 15.51 -16.95
C SER A 57 -16.99 15.21 -15.90
N LEU A 58 -16.54 16.22 -15.14
CA LEU A 58 -15.59 16.04 -14.05
C LEU A 58 -16.19 15.19 -12.92
N LEU A 59 -17.43 15.49 -12.50
CA LEU A 59 -18.11 14.70 -11.47
C LEU A 59 -18.30 13.24 -11.90
N ALA A 60 -18.73 13.03 -13.15
CA ALA A 60 -18.89 11.68 -13.69
C ALA A 60 -17.56 10.89 -13.67
N PHE A 61 -16.46 11.54 -14.04
CA PHE A 61 -15.14 10.92 -13.99
C PHE A 61 -14.68 10.62 -12.54
N LEU A 62 -14.88 11.54 -11.62
CA LEU A 62 -14.51 11.33 -10.21
C LEU A 62 -15.29 10.19 -9.57
N ASN A 63 -16.59 10.07 -9.89
CA ASN A 63 -17.40 8.94 -9.44
C ASN A 63 -16.89 7.61 -10.02
N LEU A 64 -16.54 7.57 -11.32
CA LEU A 64 -15.94 6.39 -11.92
C LEU A 64 -14.61 6.04 -11.24
N LEU A 65 -13.74 7.02 -11.07
CA LEU A 65 -12.43 6.86 -10.44
C LEU A 65 -12.58 6.28 -9.01
N ASN A 66 -13.47 6.87 -8.21
CA ASN A 66 -13.72 6.44 -6.84
C ASN A 66 -14.22 4.98 -6.75
N VAL A 67 -15.14 4.57 -7.63
CA VAL A 67 -15.64 3.19 -7.65
C VAL A 67 -14.55 2.20 -8.07
N VAL A 68 -13.70 2.57 -9.04
CA VAL A 68 -12.62 1.69 -9.50
C VAL A 68 -11.51 1.60 -8.46
N ASP A 69 -11.17 2.71 -7.84
CA ASP A 69 -10.15 2.81 -6.79
C ASP A 69 -10.52 1.98 -5.56
N ASP A 70 -11.76 2.14 -5.04
CA ASP A 70 -12.28 1.35 -3.92
C ASP A 70 -12.16 -0.17 -4.18
N LYS A 71 -12.51 -0.62 -5.38
CA LYS A 71 -12.45 -2.04 -5.73
C LYS A 71 -11.03 -2.57 -5.87
N ILE A 72 -10.14 -1.81 -6.50
CA ILE A 72 -8.76 -2.28 -6.66
C ILE A 72 -8.00 -2.22 -5.33
N GLU A 73 -8.25 -1.20 -4.50
CA GLU A 73 -7.65 -1.11 -3.18
C GLU A 73 -8.12 -2.27 -2.29
N THR A 74 -9.43 -2.55 -2.26
CA THR A 74 -10.01 -3.68 -1.52
C THR A 74 -9.41 -5.02 -1.97
N ALA A 75 -9.31 -5.25 -3.28
CA ALA A 75 -8.71 -6.47 -3.84
C ALA A 75 -7.21 -6.58 -3.50
N TYR A 76 -6.49 -5.46 -3.57
CA TYR A 76 -5.07 -5.44 -3.24
C TYR A 76 -4.84 -5.71 -1.75
N VAL A 77 -5.56 -5.04 -0.86
CA VAL A 77 -5.46 -5.25 0.60
C VAL A 77 -5.78 -6.70 0.97
N TYR A 78 -6.88 -7.25 0.46
CA TYR A 78 -7.24 -8.65 0.70
C TYR A 78 -6.13 -9.63 0.28
N SER A 79 -5.66 -9.49 -0.95
CA SER A 79 -4.64 -10.40 -1.49
C SER A 79 -3.29 -10.25 -0.78
N HIS A 80 -2.94 -9.03 -0.37
CA HIS A 80 -1.72 -8.73 0.38
C HIS A 80 -1.77 -9.36 1.78
N LEU A 81 -2.85 -9.14 2.53
CA LEU A 81 -3.04 -9.76 3.83
C LEU A 81 -3.05 -11.30 3.75
N LYS A 82 -3.62 -11.84 2.68
CA LYS A 82 -3.64 -13.29 2.45
C LYS A 82 -2.24 -13.85 2.17
N ALA A 83 -1.43 -13.11 1.42
CA ALA A 83 -0.03 -13.47 1.19
C ALA A 83 0.81 -13.35 2.49
N ASP A 84 0.54 -12.35 3.33
CA ASP A 84 1.23 -12.15 4.61
C ASP A 84 0.84 -13.18 5.66
N GLN A 85 -0.39 -13.71 5.62
CA GLN A 85 -0.79 -14.82 6.52
C GLN A 85 0.08 -16.07 6.33
N ASP A 86 0.50 -16.35 5.09
CA ASP A 86 1.37 -17.47 4.75
C ASP A 86 2.22 -17.13 3.52
N THR A 87 3.42 -16.62 3.78
CA THR A 87 4.36 -16.21 2.73
C THR A 87 4.89 -17.40 1.90
N SER A 88 4.71 -18.63 2.36
CA SER A 88 5.11 -19.85 1.64
C SER A 88 4.03 -20.36 0.68
N ASN A 89 2.81 -19.83 0.77
CA ASN A 89 1.69 -20.23 -0.07
C ASN A 89 1.76 -19.54 -1.45
N ASN A 90 2.14 -20.31 -2.47
CA ASN A 90 2.28 -19.82 -3.83
C ASN A 90 0.97 -19.30 -4.45
N GLU A 91 -0.19 -19.85 -4.11
CA GLU A 91 -1.47 -19.39 -4.64
C GLU A 91 -1.79 -17.98 -4.12
N ASN A 92 -1.53 -17.71 -2.84
CA ASN A 92 -1.71 -16.38 -2.25
C ASN A 92 -0.73 -15.36 -2.85
N GLN A 93 0.51 -15.76 -3.12
CA GLN A 93 1.49 -14.89 -3.80
C GLN A 93 1.03 -14.54 -5.23
N VAL A 94 0.48 -15.49 -5.98
CA VAL A 94 -0.07 -15.25 -7.32
C VAL A 94 -1.28 -14.31 -7.27
N LEU A 95 -2.18 -14.47 -6.31
CA LEU A 95 -3.32 -13.56 -6.10
C LEU A 95 -2.84 -12.13 -5.87
N ASN A 96 -1.89 -11.94 -4.96
CA ASN A 96 -1.32 -10.63 -4.66
C ASN A 96 -0.62 -10.01 -5.87
N GLN A 97 0.17 -10.78 -6.59
CA GLN A 97 0.85 -10.29 -7.81
C GLN A 97 -0.16 -9.83 -8.88
N ARG A 98 -1.27 -10.54 -9.04
CA ARG A 98 -2.32 -10.18 -10.01
C ARG A 98 -3.03 -8.87 -9.61
N ALA A 99 -3.37 -8.71 -8.33
CA ALA A 99 -3.96 -7.47 -7.83
C ALA A 99 -2.99 -6.30 -8.01
N PHE A 100 -1.73 -6.48 -7.63
CA PHE A 100 -0.69 -5.46 -7.77
C PHE A 100 -0.47 -5.06 -9.24
N SER A 101 -0.41 -6.02 -10.16
CA SER A 101 -0.28 -5.71 -11.60
C SER A 101 -1.46 -4.90 -12.10
N THR A 102 -2.69 -5.24 -11.70
CA THR A 102 -3.90 -4.49 -12.09
C THR A 102 -3.92 -3.08 -11.47
N TYR A 103 -3.45 -2.95 -10.20
CA TYR A 103 -3.26 -1.64 -9.57
C TYR A 103 -2.30 -0.75 -10.36
N ILE A 104 -1.17 -1.29 -10.82
CA ILE A 104 -0.20 -0.54 -11.66
C ILE A 104 -0.82 -0.12 -13.00
N GLU A 105 -1.59 -1.00 -13.65
CA GLU A 105 -2.28 -0.69 -14.89
C GLU A 105 -3.31 0.45 -14.71
N PHE A 106 -4.12 0.37 -13.66
CA PHE A 106 -5.10 1.41 -13.30
C PHE A 106 -4.41 2.74 -12.95
N SER A 107 -3.36 2.70 -12.13
CA SER A 107 -2.56 3.88 -11.77
C SER A 107 -1.96 4.55 -13.02
N GLY A 108 -1.47 3.75 -13.97
CA GLY A 108 -0.98 4.27 -15.26
C GLY A 108 -2.08 4.93 -16.08
N ALA A 109 -3.29 4.33 -16.12
CA ALA A 109 -4.42 4.85 -16.86
C ALA A 109 -4.97 6.18 -16.30
N SER A 110 -4.87 6.39 -14.98
CA SER A 110 -5.33 7.60 -14.28
C SER A 110 -4.25 8.66 -14.09
N ALA A 111 -2.97 8.38 -14.40
CA ALA A 111 -1.82 9.24 -14.12
C ALA A 111 -1.90 10.64 -14.77
N TRP A 112 -2.68 10.80 -15.85
CA TRP A 112 -2.92 12.08 -16.51
C TRP A 112 -3.72 13.08 -15.66
N PHE A 113 -4.53 12.59 -14.70
CA PHE A 113 -5.53 13.40 -14.00
C PHE A 113 -4.91 14.43 -13.05
N ALA A 114 -3.98 14.03 -12.21
CA ALA A 114 -3.34 14.95 -11.25
C ALA A 114 -2.62 16.13 -11.95
N PRO A 115 -1.80 15.92 -12.99
CA PRO A 115 -1.24 17.03 -13.76
C PRO A 115 -2.30 17.93 -14.41
N ALA A 116 -3.41 17.35 -14.92
CA ALA A 116 -4.48 18.12 -15.54
C ALA A 116 -5.20 19.04 -14.52
N ILE A 117 -5.48 18.57 -13.31
CA ILE A 117 -6.05 19.38 -12.22
C ILE A 117 -5.06 20.45 -11.75
N LEU A 118 -3.77 20.16 -11.70
CA LEU A 118 -2.72 21.13 -11.34
C LEU A 118 -2.60 22.27 -12.38
N ALA A 119 -2.86 21.99 -13.65
CA ALA A 119 -2.76 22.96 -14.72
C ALA A 119 -3.88 24.03 -14.70
N LEU A 120 -5.02 23.75 -14.07
CA LEU A 120 -6.13 24.69 -13.98
C LEU A 120 -5.72 25.97 -13.21
N SER A 121 -6.19 27.14 -13.67
CA SER A 121 -6.15 28.36 -12.85
C SER A 121 -7.10 28.23 -11.65
N ASP A 122 -6.99 29.13 -10.68
CA ASP A 122 -7.89 29.11 -9.52
C ASP A 122 -9.32 29.48 -9.93
N GLU A 123 -9.46 30.37 -10.91
CA GLU A 123 -10.75 30.76 -11.47
C GLU A 123 -11.42 29.60 -12.22
N GLU A 124 -10.68 28.88 -13.07
CA GLU A 124 -11.20 27.70 -13.76
C GLU A 124 -11.60 26.59 -12.77
N PHE A 125 -10.80 26.38 -11.75
CA PHE A 125 -11.07 25.40 -10.71
C PHE A 125 -12.37 25.69 -9.96
N GLU A 126 -12.58 26.93 -9.50
CA GLU A 126 -13.82 27.33 -8.81
C GLU A 126 -15.04 27.33 -9.73
N GLU A 127 -14.84 27.54 -11.03
CA GLU A 127 -15.94 27.50 -12.01
C GLU A 127 -16.57 26.10 -12.12
N TYR A 128 -15.79 25.01 -12.00
CA TYR A 128 -16.33 23.65 -11.97
C TYR A 128 -17.31 23.43 -10.82
N PHE A 129 -17.01 23.94 -9.62
CA PHE A 129 -17.90 23.81 -8.44
C PHE A 129 -19.17 24.64 -8.58
N LYS A 130 -19.12 25.76 -9.31
CA LYS A 130 -20.34 26.53 -9.62
C LYS A 130 -21.22 25.82 -10.63
N GLN A 131 -20.63 25.15 -11.61
CA GLN A 131 -21.34 24.40 -12.65
C GLN A 131 -21.99 23.15 -12.09
N GLU A 132 -21.30 22.46 -11.18
CA GLU A 132 -21.74 21.17 -10.63
C GLU A 132 -21.49 21.11 -9.10
N PRO A 133 -22.54 21.42 -8.30
CA PRO A 133 -22.42 21.40 -6.84
C PRO A 133 -22.06 20.05 -6.23
N GLY A 134 -22.32 18.92 -6.93
CA GLY A 134 -21.91 17.59 -6.48
C GLY A 134 -20.40 17.40 -6.37
N LEU A 135 -19.62 18.30 -6.97
CA LEU A 135 -18.15 18.31 -6.83
C LEU A 135 -17.68 18.70 -5.42
N GLU A 136 -18.55 19.29 -4.59
CA GLU A 136 -18.19 19.62 -3.22
C GLU A 136 -17.77 18.40 -2.39
N ASP A 137 -18.32 17.23 -2.68
CA ASP A 137 -17.93 15.97 -2.03
C ASP A 137 -16.45 15.61 -2.31
N PHE A 138 -15.91 16.10 -3.42
CA PHE A 138 -14.52 15.88 -3.86
C PHE A 138 -13.61 17.09 -3.62
N ARG A 139 -14.11 18.19 -3.05
CA ARG A 139 -13.33 19.44 -2.87
C ARG A 139 -12.02 19.19 -2.16
N VAL A 140 -12.03 18.52 -1.01
CA VAL A 140 -10.82 18.25 -0.23
C VAL A 140 -9.80 17.43 -1.01
N LEU A 141 -10.25 16.44 -1.76
CA LEU A 141 -9.39 15.60 -2.62
C LEU A 141 -8.69 16.48 -3.68
N LEU A 142 -9.47 17.28 -4.39
CA LEU A 142 -8.98 18.13 -5.49
C LEU A 142 -8.07 19.24 -4.99
N GLU A 143 -8.42 19.91 -3.89
CA GLU A 143 -7.58 20.93 -3.26
C GLU A 143 -6.26 20.35 -2.76
N THR A 144 -6.30 19.16 -2.12
CA THR A 144 -5.09 18.47 -1.65
C THR A 144 -4.16 18.13 -2.82
N ALA A 145 -4.71 17.70 -3.96
CA ALA A 145 -3.92 17.52 -5.17
C ALA A 145 -3.26 18.83 -5.62
N ARG A 146 -3.98 19.96 -5.55
CA ARG A 146 -3.49 21.30 -5.95
C ARG A 146 -2.49 21.95 -4.98
N ILE A 147 -2.45 21.55 -3.71
CA ILE A 147 -1.44 22.06 -2.74
C ILE A 147 -0.02 21.88 -3.29
N LYS A 148 0.21 20.82 -4.06
CA LYS A 148 1.52 20.55 -4.66
C LYS A 148 1.88 21.49 -5.81
N LYS A 149 0.97 22.33 -6.32
CA LYS A 149 1.16 23.16 -7.52
C LYS A 149 2.42 24.04 -7.46
N GLY A 150 2.74 24.59 -6.27
CA GLY A 150 3.95 25.40 -6.07
C GLY A 150 5.24 24.61 -5.80
N HIS A 151 5.15 23.28 -5.73
CA HIS A 151 6.24 22.38 -5.35
C HIS A 151 6.55 21.32 -6.42
N VAL A 152 5.87 21.38 -7.57
CA VAL A 152 6.14 20.50 -8.71
C VAL A 152 7.33 21.07 -9.47
N LEU A 153 8.31 20.23 -9.72
CA LEU A 153 9.50 20.57 -10.51
C LEU A 153 9.17 20.57 -12.01
N SER A 154 10.09 21.09 -12.82
CA SER A 154 9.94 20.97 -14.26
C SER A 154 10.01 19.51 -14.72
N ASP A 155 9.44 19.18 -15.88
CA ASP A 155 9.45 17.81 -16.44
C ASP A 155 10.86 17.22 -16.52
N LYS A 156 11.86 18.07 -16.76
CA LYS A 156 13.28 17.64 -16.84
C LYS A 156 13.83 17.27 -15.47
N GLU A 157 13.48 18.04 -14.43
CA GLU A 157 13.90 17.78 -13.05
C GLU A 157 13.20 16.55 -12.49
N GLU A 158 11.91 16.40 -12.74
CA GLU A 158 11.15 15.18 -12.36
C GLU A 158 11.72 13.93 -13.04
N ALA A 159 12.00 14.01 -14.34
CA ALA A 159 12.62 12.91 -15.07
C ALA A 159 14.03 12.59 -14.55
N LEU A 160 14.81 13.58 -14.12
CA LEU A 160 16.12 13.37 -13.51
C LEU A 160 16.01 12.69 -12.15
N LEU A 161 15.10 13.16 -11.28
CA LEU A 161 14.84 12.56 -9.97
C LEU A 161 14.32 11.13 -10.10
N SER A 162 13.42 10.88 -11.06
CA SER A 162 12.94 9.53 -11.35
C SER A 162 14.08 8.57 -11.72
N LYS A 163 15.02 9.01 -12.58
CA LYS A 163 16.20 8.21 -12.91
C LYS A 163 17.15 7.99 -11.73
N ALA A 164 17.21 8.94 -10.79
CA ALA A 164 18.05 8.85 -9.60
C ALA A 164 17.39 8.04 -8.47
N SER A 165 16.09 7.70 -8.57
CA SER A 165 15.32 7.06 -7.51
C SER A 165 15.91 5.71 -7.06
N GLU A 166 16.48 4.93 -7.98
CA GLU A 166 17.13 3.66 -7.65
C GLU A 166 18.36 3.87 -6.75
N VAL A 167 19.13 4.93 -7.03
CA VAL A 167 20.29 5.30 -6.21
C VAL A 167 19.84 5.75 -4.82
N PHE A 168 18.77 6.56 -4.73
CA PHE A 168 18.24 7.02 -3.46
C PHE A 168 17.68 5.89 -2.59
N GLN A 169 17.16 4.83 -3.21
CA GLN A 169 16.70 3.64 -2.50
C GLN A 169 17.84 2.73 -2.02
N GLY A 170 19.04 2.91 -2.54
CA GLY A 170 20.19 2.06 -2.24
C GLY A 170 20.49 1.94 -0.76
N ALA A 171 20.48 3.06 -0.02
CA ALA A 171 20.73 3.07 1.42
C ALA A 171 19.68 2.26 2.20
N SER A 172 18.38 2.44 1.86
CA SER A 172 17.29 1.70 2.50
C SER A 172 17.35 0.20 2.18
N LYS A 173 17.62 -0.16 0.94
CA LYS A 173 17.81 -1.58 0.53
C LYS A 173 18.97 -2.22 1.26
N THR A 174 20.11 -1.52 1.35
CA THR A 174 21.29 -2.01 2.07
C THR A 174 21.00 -2.20 3.55
N PHE A 175 20.35 -1.22 4.19
CA PHE A 175 19.93 -1.34 5.58
C PHE A 175 19.00 -2.54 5.79
N ASN A 176 17.99 -2.72 4.94
CA ASN A 176 17.05 -3.82 5.08
C ASN A 176 17.72 -5.20 4.93
N LEU A 177 18.64 -5.35 3.98
CA LEU A 177 19.40 -6.59 3.82
C LEU A 177 20.30 -6.84 5.02
N LEU A 178 21.05 -5.83 5.45
CA LEU A 178 21.93 -5.92 6.60
C LEU A 178 21.13 -6.30 7.86
N ASN A 179 20.08 -5.52 8.17
CA ASN A 179 19.32 -5.67 9.41
C ASN A 179 18.50 -6.97 9.49
N ASN A 180 17.94 -7.43 8.34
CA ASN A 180 17.01 -8.56 8.36
C ASN A 180 17.64 -9.89 7.94
N ALA A 181 18.80 -9.86 7.27
CA ALA A 181 19.43 -11.08 6.76
C ALA A 181 20.84 -11.32 7.32
N ASP A 182 21.68 -10.27 7.37
CA ASP A 182 23.10 -10.45 7.64
C ASP A 182 23.46 -10.30 9.11
N ILE A 183 22.79 -9.38 9.85
CA ILE A 183 23.07 -9.20 11.27
C ILE A 183 22.58 -10.42 12.06
N LYS A 184 23.51 -11.03 12.79
CA LYS A 184 23.25 -12.06 13.78
C LYS A 184 23.66 -11.51 15.13
N PHE A 185 22.76 -11.63 16.08
CA PHE A 185 23.06 -11.28 17.47
C PHE A 185 23.55 -12.50 18.23
N ASP A 186 24.27 -12.26 19.32
CA ASP A 186 24.75 -13.36 20.17
C ASP A 186 23.59 -14.09 20.86
N GLU A 187 23.87 -15.32 21.28
CA GLU A 187 22.95 -16.07 22.15
C GLU A 187 23.02 -15.55 23.56
N ILE A 188 21.87 -15.45 24.22
CA ILE A 188 21.74 -15.17 25.65
C ILE A 188 21.26 -16.39 26.40
N THR A 189 21.52 -16.44 27.71
CA THR A 189 21.02 -17.48 28.59
C THR A 189 19.74 -16.99 29.27
N THR A 190 18.63 -17.71 29.06
CA THR A 190 17.35 -17.38 29.70
C THR A 190 17.32 -17.70 31.21
N GLU A 191 16.23 -17.29 31.90
CA GLU A 191 16.02 -17.64 33.30
C GLU A 191 15.99 -19.14 33.58
N ASP A 192 15.54 -19.93 32.57
CA ASP A 192 15.45 -21.39 32.64
C ASP A 192 16.77 -22.08 32.23
N GLY A 193 17.83 -21.33 31.94
CA GLY A 193 19.13 -21.82 31.54
C GLY A 193 19.23 -22.26 30.07
N GLU A 194 18.23 -21.96 29.25
CA GLU A 194 18.25 -22.22 27.82
C GLU A 194 19.03 -21.14 27.06
N LYS A 195 19.74 -21.55 26.02
CA LYS A 195 20.39 -20.59 25.09
C LYS A 195 19.44 -20.24 23.95
N VAL A 196 19.30 -18.96 23.72
CA VAL A 196 18.42 -18.40 22.69
C VAL A 196 19.14 -17.30 21.91
N GLU A 197 19.12 -17.39 20.59
CA GLU A 197 19.61 -16.33 19.71
C GLU A 197 18.77 -15.05 19.91
N LEU A 198 19.42 -13.94 20.18
CA LEU A 198 18.77 -12.65 20.32
C LEU A 198 18.35 -12.15 18.92
N THR A 199 17.20 -11.54 18.84
CA THR A 199 16.65 -10.94 17.63
C THR A 199 15.96 -9.62 17.95
N ASN A 200 15.75 -8.77 16.96
CA ASN A 200 14.95 -7.55 17.13
C ASN A 200 13.55 -7.84 17.69
N GLY A 201 12.98 -9.01 17.36
CA GLY A 201 11.63 -9.40 17.79
C GLY A 201 11.55 -9.89 19.23
N ASN A 202 12.63 -10.48 19.78
CA ASN A 202 12.61 -11.01 21.14
C ASN A 202 13.42 -10.18 22.15
N TYR A 203 14.17 -9.16 21.69
CA TYR A 203 14.93 -8.27 22.55
C TYR A 203 14.11 -7.67 23.69
N SER A 204 12.92 -7.14 23.37
CA SER A 204 12.04 -6.50 24.38
C SER A 204 11.68 -7.45 25.51
N VAL A 205 11.47 -8.73 25.20
CA VAL A 205 11.12 -9.75 26.21
C VAL A 205 12.26 -9.95 27.20
N TYR A 206 13.50 -9.95 26.74
CA TYR A 206 14.66 -10.21 27.58
C TYR A 206 15.13 -8.99 28.34
N ILE A 207 15.08 -7.80 27.76
CA ILE A 207 15.42 -6.56 28.45
C ILE A 207 14.40 -6.21 29.56
N GLU A 208 13.19 -6.75 29.51
CA GLU A 208 12.15 -6.63 30.54
C GLU A 208 12.15 -7.81 31.54
N SER A 209 13.06 -8.78 31.40
CA SER A 209 13.18 -9.89 32.35
C SER A 209 13.35 -9.41 33.81
N LYS A 210 12.75 -10.12 34.75
CA LYS A 210 12.95 -9.87 36.20
C LYS A 210 14.35 -10.25 36.62
N ASN A 211 15.02 -11.17 35.93
CA ASN A 211 16.39 -11.57 36.18
C ASN A 211 17.37 -10.52 35.62
N GLN A 212 18.20 -9.97 36.53
CA GLN A 212 19.18 -8.94 36.17
C GLN A 212 20.25 -9.47 35.18
N ASP A 213 20.67 -10.73 35.34
CA ASP A 213 21.72 -11.30 34.49
C ASP A 213 21.23 -11.46 33.06
N VAL A 214 19.96 -11.91 32.84
CA VAL A 214 19.34 -11.97 31.52
C VAL A 214 19.27 -10.59 30.88
N ARG A 215 18.83 -9.55 31.64
CA ARG A 215 18.78 -8.18 31.09
C ARG A 215 20.17 -7.63 30.73
N LYS A 216 21.19 -8.08 31.42
CA LYS A 216 22.58 -7.64 31.18
C LYS A 216 23.19 -8.31 29.95
N GLU A 217 22.83 -9.55 29.69
CA GLU A 217 23.26 -10.26 28.47
C GLU A 217 22.50 -9.76 27.21
N ALA A 218 21.22 -9.40 27.32
CA ALA A 218 20.42 -8.83 26.24
C ALA A 218 20.82 -7.41 25.88
#